data_75db5ba9f6c3f9d9d2c52066237dccb5
#
_entry.id   75db5ba9f6c3f9d9d2c52066237dccb5
#
_cell.length_a   1.000
_cell.length_b   1.000
_cell.length_c   1.000
_cell.angle_alpha   90.00
_cell.angle_beta   90.00
_cell.angle_gamma   90.00
#
_symmetry.space_group_name_H-M   'P 1'
#
loop_
_entity.id
_entity.type
_entity.pdbx_description
1 polymer ?
#
loop_
_entity_poly.entity_id
_entity_poly.type
_entity_poly.pdbx_seq_one_letter_code
_entity_poly.pdbx_strand_id
1 'polypeptide(L)'
;AQAIKAAVATSTPGIRVASVVLLADPTRDPTQAGVVRLGDPAVDDEGSFGAVAFPDHIRPVAVDVCADGDGICERGRQSLIAHTQGYGSAPVWVLPHVLGDIGDRPLVSQRPR
;
A
#
# COMPACT_ATOMS: atom_id res chain seq x y z
N ALA A 1 -4.79 5.33 6.37
CA ALA A 1 -4.03 5.45 5.13
C ALA A 1 -3.45 6.84 4.94
N GLN A 2 -4.25 7.90 5.03
CA GLN A 2 -3.74 9.27 4.90
C GLN A 2 -2.67 9.59 5.95
N ALA A 3 -2.88 9.15 7.19
CA ALA A 3 -1.92 9.37 8.27
C ALA A 3 -0.58 8.67 7.98
N ILE A 4 -0.62 7.47 7.43
CA ILE A 4 0.59 6.75 7.05
C ILE A 4 1.30 7.45 5.89
N LYS A 5 0.56 7.87 4.85
CA LYS A 5 1.15 8.58 3.72
C LYS A 5 1.80 9.89 4.16
N ALA A 6 1.15 10.63 5.06
CA ALA A 6 1.72 11.85 5.62
C ALA A 6 2.95 11.57 6.48
N ALA A 7 2.90 10.54 7.32
CA ALA A 7 4.01 10.17 8.20
C ALA A 7 5.26 9.79 7.41
N VAL A 8 5.11 8.98 6.34
CA VAL A 8 6.26 8.58 5.53
C VAL A 8 6.80 9.73 4.68
N ALA A 9 5.96 10.72 4.35
CA ALA A 9 6.40 11.91 3.62
C ALA A 9 7.30 12.80 4.47
N THR A 10 7.12 12.78 5.80
CA THR A 10 7.85 13.62 6.74
C THR A 10 8.72 12.79 7.68
N SER A 11 9.19 11.64 7.21
CA SER A 11 9.96 10.72 8.03
C SER A 11 11.22 11.39 8.62
N THR A 12 11.51 11.04 9.86
CA THR A 12 12.69 11.54 10.58
C THR A 12 13.97 11.06 9.89
N PRO A 13 14.98 11.92 9.71
CA PRO A 13 16.27 11.48 9.19
C PRO A 13 16.83 10.31 10.00
N GLY A 14 17.36 9.33 9.30
CA GLY A 14 17.91 8.11 9.91
C GLY A 14 16.91 6.99 10.09
N ILE A 15 15.61 7.26 9.92
CA ILE A 15 14.59 6.21 9.88
C ILE A 15 14.39 5.77 8.43
N ARG A 16 14.52 4.47 8.21
CA ARG A 16 14.29 3.88 6.90
C ARG A 16 12.99 3.09 6.91
N VAL A 17 12.11 3.41 5.97
CA VAL A 17 10.89 2.63 5.74
C VAL A 17 11.25 1.48 4.80
N ALA A 18 11.13 0.25 5.28
CA ALA A 18 11.44 -0.94 4.50
C ALA A 18 10.28 -1.34 3.58
N SER A 19 9.05 -1.19 4.05
CA SER A 19 7.86 -1.54 3.28
C SER A 19 6.65 -0.82 3.87
N VAL A 20 5.69 -0.48 3.02
CA VAL A 20 4.40 0.07 3.43
C VAL A 20 3.31 -0.78 2.80
N VAL A 21 2.40 -1.28 3.62
CA VAL A 21 1.23 -2.02 3.15
C VAL A 21 -0.02 -1.30 3.62
N LEU A 22 -0.88 -0.93 2.70
CA LEU A 22 -2.18 -0.36 3.02
C LEU A 22 -3.28 -1.30 2.56
N LEU A 23 -4.21 -1.59 3.45
CA LEU A 23 -5.41 -2.38 3.15
C LEU A 23 -6.60 -1.43 3.08
N ALA A 24 -7.39 -1.52 2.01
CA ALA A 24 -8.60 -0.74 1.85
C ALA A 24 -8.35 0.78 1.97
N ASP A 25 -7.33 1.27 1.31
CA ASP A 25 -6.95 2.69 1.36
C ASP A 25 -8.04 3.58 0.76
N PRO A 26 -8.72 4.41 1.56
CA PRO A 26 -9.74 5.32 1.03
C PRO A 26 -9.16 6.45 0.19
N THR A 27 -7.83 6.61 0.20
CA THR A 27 -7.12 7.59 -0.63
C THR A 27 -6.27 6.91 -1.70
N ARG A 28 -6.68 5.72 -2.13
CA ARG A 28 -5.99 4.95 -3.16
C ARG A 28 -5.81 5.77 -4.42
N ASP A 29 -4.58 5.75 -4.94
CA ASP A 29 -4.23 6.36 -6.23
C ASP A 29 -3.87 5.26 -7.23
N PRO A 30 -4.78 4.87 -8.11
CA PRO A 30 -4.54 3.78 -9.05
C PRO A 30 -3.57 4.15 -10.17
N THR A 31 -3.23 5.42 -10.32
CA THR A 31 -2.38 5.89 -11.41
C THR A 31 -0.90 5.89 -11.07
N GLN A 32 -0.56 5.63 -9.81
CA GLN A 32 0.81 5.76 -9.33
C GLN A 32 1.67 4.57 -9.73
N ALA A 33 2.62 4.80 -10.62
CA ALA A 33 3.54 3.77 -11.09
C ALA A 33 4.49 3.33 -9.96
N GLY A 34 4.87 2.05 -9.97
CA GLY A 34 5.83 1.51 -9.00
C GLY A 34 5.20 0.95 -7.73
N VAL A 35 3.96 1.30 -7.43
CA VAL A 35 3.21 0.72 -6.32
C VAL A 35 2.69 -0.64 -6.73
N VAL A 36 2.91 -1.67 -5.90
CA VAL A 36 2.34 -3.00 -6.13
C VAL A 36 0.87 -2.96 -5.75
N ARG A 37 0.00 -3.31 -6.68
CA ARG A 37 -1.45 -3.36 -6.45
C ARG A 37 -1.92 -4.81 -6.41
N LEU A 38 -2.56 -5.19 -5.31
CA LEU A 38 -3.08 -6.54 -5.08
C LEU A 38 -4.58 -6.47 -4.80
N GLY A 39 -5.23 -7.61 -4.95
CA GLY A 39 -6.67 -7.74 -4.79
C GLY A 39 -7.37 -7.53 -6.12
N ASP A 40 -7.79 -6.32 -6.42
CA ASP A 40 -8.39 -5.97 -7.72
C ASP A 40 -7.54 -4.90 -8.42
N PRO A 41 -6.42 -5.28 -9.02
CA PRO A 41 -5.53 -4.32 -9.68
C PRO A 41 -6.08 -3.81 -11.03
N ALA A 42 -7.12 -4.44 -11.55
CA ALA A 42 -7.68 -4.08 -12.85
C ALA A 42 -8.60 -2.85 -12.80
N VAL A 43 -9.01 -2.43 -11.60
CA VAL A 43 -9.91 -1.29 -11.45
C VAL A 43 -9.09 -0.01 -11.28
N ASP A 44 -9.39 0.97 -12.11
CA ASP A 44 -8.69 2.25 -12.14
C ASP A 44 -9.36 3.34 -11.31
N ASP A 45 -10.29 2.97 -10.45
CA ASP A 45 -10.95 3.92 -9.56
C ASP A 45 -10.05 4.31 -8.40
N GLU A 46 -10.09 5.59 -8.07
CA GLU A 46 -9.47 6.08 -6.86
C GLU A 46 -10.25 5.68 -5.61
N GLY A 47 -9.66 5.85 -4.45
CA GLY A 47 -10.34 5.62 -3.19
C GLY A 47 -11.52 6.57 -2.97
N SER A 48 -12.40 6.20 -2.04
CA SER A 48 -13.64 6.94 -1.78
C SER A 48 -13.42 8.38 -1.32
N PHE A 49 -12.28 8.70 -0.76
CA PHE A 49 -11.93 10.06 -0.30
C PHE A 49 -11.06 10.83 -1.31
N GLY A 50 -10.89 10.29 -2.51
CA GLY A 50 -10.02 10.89 -3.51
C GLY A 50 -8.58 10.38 -3.41
N ALA A 51 -7.81 10.55 -4.48
CA ALA A 51 -6.47 10.01 -4.56
C ALA A 51 -5.47 10.86 -3.78
N VAL A 52 -4.64 10.20 -2.97
CA VAL A 52 -3.45 10.79 -2.35
C VAL A 52 -2.26 9.91 -2.70
N ALA A 53 -1.27 10.50 -3.33
CA ALA A 53 -0.09 9.77 -3.79
C ALA A 53 0.83 9.39 -2.62
N PHE A 54 1.52 8.25 -2.76
CA PHE A 54 2.69 7.98 -1.94
C PHE A 54 3.83 8.90 -2.35
N PRO A 55 4.69 9.29 -1.41
CA PRO A 55 5.94 9.96 -1.77
C PRO A 55 6.77 9.13 -2.74
N ASP A 56 7.52 9.78 -3.62
CA ASP A 56 8.29 9.10 -4.66
C ASP A 56 9.24 8.04 -4.10
N HIS A 57 9.89 8.32 -2.97
CA HIS A 57 10.84 7.39 -2.37
C HIS A 57 10.17 6.18 -1.70
N ILE A 58 8.86 6.23 -1.48
CA ILE A 58 8.08 5.15 -0.87
C ILE A 58 7.45 4.24 -1.92
N ARG A 59 7.13 4.77 -3.11
CA ARG A 59 6.46 3.97 -4.14
C ARG A 59 7.11 2.61 -4.40
N PRO A 60 8.44 2.49 -4.49
CA PRO A 60 9.05 1.19 -4.77
C PRO A 60 8.85 0.14 -3.69
N VAL A 61 8.47 0.54 -2.47
CA VAL A 61 8.25 -0.36 -1.35
C VAL A 61 6.81 -0.33 -0.84
N ALA A 62 5.91 0.25 -1.61
CA ALA A 62 4.50 0.35 -1.25
C ALA A 62 3.68 -0.78 -1.88
N VAL A 63 2.80 -1.36 -1.09
CA VAL A 63 1.83 -2.36 -1.51
C VAL A 63 0.44 -1.85 -1.15
N ASP A 64 -0.42 -1.77 -2.14
CA ASP A 64 -1.80 -1.32 -2.02
C ASP A 64 -2.72 -2.51 -2.26
N VAL A 65 -3.49 -2.89 -1.26
CA VAL A 65 -4.40 -4.04 -1.33
C VAL A 65 -5.84 -3.54 -1.31
N CYS A 66 -6.56 -3.83 -2.38
CA CYS A 66 -7.97 -3.50 -2.47
C CYS A 66 -8.75 -4.75 -2.84
N ALA A 67 -9.58 -5.25 -1.93
CA ALA A 67 -10.41 -6.41 -2.21
C ALA A 67 -11.43 -6.09 -3.31
N ASP A 68 -11.68 -7.04 -4.18
CA ASP A 68 -12.65 -6.87 -5.27
C ASP A 68 -14.00 -6.44 -4.71
N GLY A 69 -14.52 -5.33 -5.21
CA GLY A 69 -15.81 -4.79 -4.82
C GLY A 69 -15.79 -3.90 -3.58
N ASP A 70 -14.64 -3.69 -2.93
CA ASP A 70 -14.56 -2.83 -1.74
C ASP A 70 -14.68 -1.36 -2.12
N GLY A 71 -15.82 -0.74 -1.81
CA GLY A 71 -16.09 0.66 -2.14
C GLY A 71 -15.27 1.68 -1.38
N ILE A 72 -14.52 1.28 -0.36
CA ILE A 72 -13.64 2.20 0.38
C ILE A 72 -12.42 2.53 -0.47
N CYS A 73 -11.79 1.55 -1.08
CA CYS A 73 -10.61 1.75 -1.91
C CYS A 73 -10.94 1.86 -3.41
N GLU A 74 -12.16 1.57 -3.80
CA GLU A 74 -12.66 1.69 -5.18
C GLU A 74 -13.99 2.43 -5.17
N ARG A 75 -13.94 3.72 -5.40
CA ARG A 75 -15.09 4.63 -5.31
C ARG A 75 -16.35 4.14 -6.03
N GLY A 76 -16.20 3.46 -7.15
CA GLY A 76 -17.32 2.96 -7.94
C GLY A 76 -17.96 1.67 -7.41
N ARG A 77 -17.42 1.08 -6.36
CA ARG A 77 -17.91 -0.16 -5.77
C ARG A 77 -18.62 0.13 -4.46
N GLN A 78 -19.48 -0.76 -4.01
CA GLN A 78 -20.28 -0.52 -2.80
C GLN A 78 -20.58 -1.82 -2.06
N SER A 79 -19.58 -2.59 -1.74
CA SER A 79 -19.76 -3.81 -0.98
C SER A 79 -19.15 -3.69 0.41
N LEU A 80 -20.00 -3.63 1.45
CA LEU A 80 -19.52 -3.72 2.83
C LEU A 80 -18.98 -5.11 3.14
N ILE A 81 -19.52 -6.15 2.50
CA ILE A 81 -19.01 -7.51 2.69
C ILE A 81 -17.58 -7.61 2.18
N ALA A 82 -17.29 -7.04 1.02
CA ALA A 82 -15.92 -7.02 0.49
C ALA A 82 -14.97 -6.28 1.44
N HIS A 83 -15.42 -5.15 1.99
CA HIS A 83 -14.61 -4.38 2.93
C HIS A 83 -14.32 -5.14 4.22
N THR A 84 -15.29 -5.86 4.77
CA THR A 84 -15.13 -6.52 6.05
C THR A 84 -14.54 -7.92 5.96
N GLN A 85 -14.71 -8.62 4.83
CA GLN A 85 -14.34 -10.03 4.67
C GLN A 85 -13.30 -10.28 3.58
N GLY A 86 -13.02 -9.29 2.76
CA GLY A 86 -12.16 -9.46 1.59
C GLY A 86 -10.67 -9.54 1.89
N TYR A 87 -10.24 -9.32 3.12
CA TYR A 87 -8.81 -9.18 3.47
C TYR A 87 -8.27 -10.33 4.30
N GLY A 88 -9.03 -11.40 4.49
CA GLY A 88 -8.59 -12.54 5.30
C GLY A 88 -7.31 -13.19 4.81
N SER A 89 -7.11 -13.24 3.49
CA SER A 89 -5.91 -13.82 2.88
C SER A 89 -4.83 -12.78 2.56
N ALA A 90 -5.06 -11.51 2.85
CA ALA A 90 -4.13 -10.45 2.50
C ALA A 90 -2.71 -10.67 3.03
N PRO A 91 -2.49 -11.15 4.26
CA PRO A 91 -1.13 -11.44 4.73
C PRO A 91 -0.36 -12.39 3.82
N VAL A 92 -1.05 -13.38 3.25
CA VAL A 92 -0.42 -14.33 2.31
C VAL A 92 -0.05 -13.63 1.01
N TRP A 93 -0.89 -12.72 0.53
CA TRP A 93 -0.62 -12.01 -0.73
C TRP A 93 0.53 -11.02 -0.60
N VAL A 94 0.61 -10.32 0.52
CA VAL A 94 1.59 -9.25 0.71
C VAL A 94 2.95 -9.75 1.14
N LEU A 95 3.02 -10.88 1.81
CA LEU A 95 4.25 -11.38 2.41
C LEU A 95 5.41 -11.49 1.42
N PRO A 96 5.26 -12.06 0.21
CA PRO A 96 6.36 -12.11 -0.74
C PRO A 96 6.90 -10.73 -1.11
N HIS A 97 6.03 -9.72 -1.21
CA HIS A 97 6.43 -8.35 -1.54
C HIS A 97 7.18 -7.70 -0.38
N VAL A 98 6.71 -7.87 0.84
CA VAL A 98 7.38 -7.35 2.03
C VAL A 98 8.75 -7.99 2.19
N LEU A 99 8.84 -9.31 2.04
CA LEU A 99 10.12 -10.02 2.12
C LEU A 99 11.06 -9.59 1.01
N GLY A 100 10.55 -9.37 -0.21
CA GLY A 100 11.33 -8.84 -1.32
C GLY A 100 11.86 -7.45 -1.03
N ASP A 101 11.03 -6.57 -0.50
CA ASP A 101 11.42 -5.21 -0.14
C ASP A 101 12.54 -5.21 0.92
N ILE A 102 12.42 -6.06 1.93
CA ILE A 102 13.43 -6.20 2.97
C ILE A 102 14.71 -6.81 2.38
N GLY A 103 14.58 -7.83 1.55
CA GLY A 103 15.71 -8.52 0.92
C GLY A 103 16.48 -7.65 -0.07
N ASP A 104 15.80 -6.75 -0.76
CA ASP A 104 16.41 -5.82 -1.72
C ASP A 104 17.16 -4.68 -1.02
N ARG A 105 16.94 -4.51 0.28
CA ARG A 105 17.65 -3.52 1.06
C ARG A 105 19.05 -4.01 1.38
N PRO A 106 20.07 -3.13 1.28
CA PRO A 106 21.42 -3.53 1.66
C PRO A 106 21.47 -3.79 3.18
N LEU A 107 21.30 -5.03 3.57
CA LEU A 107 21.33 -5.41 5.00
C LEU A 107 22.61 -4.97 5.66
N VAL A 108 23.70 -4.97 4.91
CA VAL A 108 24.99 -4.49 5.39
C VAL A 108 24.89 -3.05 5.90
N SER A 109 24.13 -2.19 5.22
CA SER A 109 23.95 -0.80 5.64
C SER A 109 23.11 -0.67 6.92
N GLN A 110 22.40 -1.72 7.28
CA GLN A 110 21.52 -1.75 8.45
C GLN A 110 22.14 -2.45 9.63
N ARG A 111 23.28 -3.08 9.45
CA ARG A 111 23.96 -3.80 10.51
C ARG A 111 24.82 -2.84 11.33
N PRO A 112 25.00 -3.12 12.61
CA PRO A 112 26.00 -2.40 13.41
C PRO A 112 27.36 -2.53 12.75
N ARG A 113 28.08 -1.49 12.77
CA ARG A 113 29.43 -1.46 12.24
C ARG A 113 30.43 -1.62 13.35
#